data_1e0d545e487ac4e9a3de71a082d661e1
#
_entry.id   1e0d545e487ac4e9a3de71a082d661e1
#
_cell.length_a   1.000
_cell.length_b   1.000
_cell.length_c   1.000
_cell.angle_alpha   90.00
_cell.angle_beta   90.00
_cell.angle_gamma   90.00
#
_symmetry.space_group_name_H-M   'P 1'
#
loop_
_entity.id
_entity.type
_entity.pdbx_description
1 polymer ?
#
loop_
_entity_poly.entity_id
_entity_poly.type
_entity_poly.pdbx_seq_one_letter_code
_entity_poly.pdbx_strand_id
1 'polypeptide(L)'
;MTYKIIETCIGCTACVKACPVDAITGVRNELHTIHENICVDCGLCGYVCPVEAILDYEGNVATRFKKRLDADRIAVVDPARCTACDFCIDICPYDAISYVKVDDGFFNVASVDPAACKGCDKLCVSVCIKEAIQLHPRAEALEKMVRPAGEPVPAK
;
A
#
# COMPACT_ATOMS: atom_id res chain seq x y z
N MET A 1 -5.32 12.15 11.26
CA MET A 1 -6.44 11.18 11.46
C MET A 1 -5.88 9.83 11.15
N THR A 2 -5.99 8.88 12.06
CA THR A 2 -5.28 7.60 11.97
C THR A 2 -6.21 6.45 12.30
N TYR A 3 -5.78 5.25 12.00
CA TYR A 3 -6.46 4.03 12.43
C TYR A 3 -6.53 3.94 13.96
N LYS A 4 -7.58 3.31 14.48
CA LYS A 4 -7.79 3.07 15.92
C LYS A 4 -8.01 1.61 16.20
N ILE A 5 -7.51 1.12 17.32
CA ILE A 5 -7.77 -0.24 17.81
C ILE A 5 -8.88 -0.18 18.84
N ILE A 6 -9.89 -1.03 18.67
CA ILE A 6 -11.06 -1.11 19.57
C ILE A 6 -10.96 -2.28 20.54
N GLU A 7 -11.84 -2.30 21.54
CA GLU A 7 -11.84 -3.24 22.67
C GLU A 7 -11.98 -4.71 22.26
N THR A 8 -12.43 -5.00 21.05
CA THR A 8 -12.46 -6.37 20.49
C THR A 8 -11.08 -6.95 20.21
N CYS A 9 -10.02 -6.15 20.38
CA CYS A 9 -8.64 -6.58 20.18
C CYS A 9 -8.28 -7.71 21.16
N ILE A 10 -7.77 -8.82 20.64
CA ILE A 10 -7.33 -9.99 21.42
C ILE A 10 -5.83 -9.99 21.73
N GLY A 11 -5.10 -8.92 21.42
CA GLY A 11 -3.67 -8.83 21.68
C GLY A 11 -2.80 -9.85 20.93
N CYS A 12 -3.16 -10.21 19.69
CA CYS A 12 -2.46 -11.24 18.90
C CYS A 12 -1.11 -10.79 18.33
N THR A 13 -0.75 -9.52 18.44
CA THR A 13 0.48 -8.89 17.94
C THR A 13 0.67 -8.91 16.41
N ALA A 14 -0.29 -9.38 15.63
CA ALA A 14 -0.18 -9.43 14.17
C ALA A 14 0.02 -8.03 13.55
N CYS A 15 -0.73 -7.02 14.03
CA CYS A 15 -0.63 -5.63 13.58
C CYS A 15 0.72 -4.98 13.94
N VAL A 16 1.29 -5.31 15.09
CA VAL A 16 2.63 -4.82 15.50
C VAL A 16 3.70 -5.31 14.53
N LYS A 17 3.69 -6.61 14.22
CA LYS A 17 4.67 -7.22 13.29
C LYS A 17 4.50 -6.76 11.84
N ALA A 18 3.29 -6.37 11.47
CA ALA A 18 2.99 -5.94 10.10
C ALA A 18 3.18 -4.43 9.89
N CYS A 19 3.35 -3.64 10.95
CA CYS A 19 3.50 -2.21 10.83
C CYS A 19 4.88 -1.83 10.26
N PRO A 20 4.95 -1.19 9.08
CA PRO A 20 6.24 -0.88 8.45
C PRO A 20 6.99 0.27 9.10
N VAL A 21 6.32 1.02 10.01
CA VAL A 21 6.88 2.20 10.70
C VAL A 21 6.84 2.06 12.22
N ASP A 22 6.61 0.88 12.73
CA ASP A 22 6.55 0.57 14.17
C ASP A 22 5.61 1.48 14.98
N ALA A 23 4.53 1.95 14.33
CA ALA A 23 3.55 2.86 14.94
C ALA A 23 2.60 2.17 15.92
N ILE A 24 2.73 0.87 16.16
CA ILE A 24 1.81 0.10 17.00
C ILE A 24 2.57 -0.55 18.15
N THR A 25 2.14 -0.25 19.37
CA THR A 25 2.70 -0.85 20.59
C THR A 25 1.63 -1.61 21.34
N GLY A 26 2.04 -2.59 22.11
CA GLY A 26 1.19 -3.41 22.97
C GLY A 26 1.84 -4.74 23.33
N VAL A 27 1.36 -5.35 24.38
CA VAL A 27 1.83 -6.65 24.86
C VAL A 27 0.84 -7.74 24.44
N ARG A 28 1.34 -8.95 24.31
CA ARG A 28 0.51 -10.09 23.93
C ARG A 28 -0.63 -10.29 24.94
N ASN A 29 -1.84 -10.53 24.43
CA ASN A 29 -3.09 -10.66 25.15
C ASN A 29 -3.61 -9.35 25.81
N GLU A 30 -3.06 -8.19 25.42
CA GLU A 30 -3.54 -6.89 25.86
C GLU A 30 -3.97 -6.03 24.66
N LEU A 31 -4.73 -4.97 24.92
CA LEU A 31 -5.14 -4.01 23.92
C LEU A 31 -3.90 -3.27 23.37
N HIS A 32 -3.75 -3.26 22.06
CA HIS A 32 -2.68 -2.53 21.40
C HIS A 32 -3.07 -1.08 21.15
N THR A 33 -2.07 -0.22 20.99
CA THR A 33 -2.26 1.21 20.71
C THR A 33 -1.54 1.62 19.44
N ILE A 34 -2.19 2.42 18.60
CA ILE A 34 -1.58 3.04 17.41
C ILE A 34 -1.15 4.46 17.77
N HIS A 35 0.11 4.80 17.51
CA HIS A 35 0.66 6.14 17.70
C HIS A 35 0.39 7.00 16.47
N GLU A 36 -0.48 7.97 16.61
CA GLU A 36 -0.97 8.82 15.51
C GLU A 36 0.15 9.62 14.84
N ASN A 37 1.14 10.03 15.57
CA ASN A 37 2.28 10.82 15.08
C ASN A 37 3.29 10.00 14.25
N ILE A 38 3.24 8.69 14.35
CA ILE A 38 4.12 7.76 13.61
C ILE A 38 3.36 7.08 12.47
N CYS A 39 2.05 6.86 12.65
CA CYS A 39 1.22 6.16 11.71
C CYS A 39 1.16 6.87 10.34
N VAL A 40 1.37 6.12 9.26
CA VAL A 40 1.33 6.57 7.86
C VAL A 40 0.04 6.15 7.14
N ASP A 41 -0.98 5.74 7.86
CA ASP A 41 -2.31 5.34 7.38
C ASP A 41 -2.29 4.32 6.23
N CYS A 42 -1.37 3.36 6.27
CA CYS A 42 -1.21 2.35 5.22
C CYS A 42 -2.27 1.25 5.21
N GLY A 43 -3.06 1.10 6.29
CA GLY A 43 -4.11 0.09 6.42
C GLY A 43 -3.66 -1.35 6.66
N LEU A 44 -2.35 -1.64 6.71
CA LEU A 44 -1.82 -2.99 6.93
C LEU A 44 -2.33 -3.65 8.21
N CYS A 45 -2.45 -2.87 9.27
CA CYS A 45 -2.95 -3.35 10.56
C CYS A 45 -4.38 -3.92 10.45
N GLY A 46 -5.25 -3.24 9.70
CA GLY A 46 -6.60 -3.72 9.40
C GLY A 46 -6.59 -4.99 8.55
N TYR A 47 -5.70 -5.03 7.56
CA TYR A 47 -5.57 -6.19 6.66
C TYR A 47 -5.17 -7.48 7.41
N VAL A 48 -4.29 -7.40 8.40
CA VAL A 48 -3.81 -8.57 9.15
C VAL A 48 -4.62 -8.91 10.39
N CYS A 49 -5.56 -8.02 10.78
CA CYS A 49 -6.33 -8.21 12.01
C CYS A 49 -7.34 -9.36 11.86
N PRO A 50 -7.21 -10.47 12.63
CA PRO A 50 -8.10 -11.62 12.49
C PRO A 50 -9.50 -11.38 13.07
N VAL A 51 -9.64 -10.39 13.96
CA VAL A 51 -10.89 -10.07 14.69
C VAL A 51 -11.48 -8.72 14.27
N GLU A 52 -10.97 -8.12 13.20
CA GLU A 52 -11.48 -6.85 12.65
C GLU A 52 -11.56 -5.71 13.70
N ALA A 53 -10.59 -5.70 14.64
CA ALA A 53 -10.54 -4.74 15.75
C ALA A 53 -9.88 -3.40 15.39
N ILE A 54 -9.73 -3.08 14.12
CA ILE A 54 -9.09 -1.86 13.63
C ILE A 54 -10.12 -1.02 12.89
N LEU A 55 -10.31 0.21 13.33
CA LEU A 55 -11.15 1.19 12.64
C LEU A 55 -10.29 2.15 11.82
N ASP A 56 -10.82 2.59 10.68
CA ASP A 56 -10.26 3.67 9.90
C ASP A 56 -10.57 5.06 10.52
N TYR A 57 -10.13 6.11 9.85
CA TYR A 57 -10.35 7.50 10.29
C TYR A 57 -11.82 7.94 10.22
N GLU A 58 -12.68 7.24 9.49
CA GLU A 58 -14.14 7.47 9.40
C GLU A 58 -14.89 6.67 10.46
N GLY A 59 -14.22 5.79 11.18
CA GLY A 59 -14.81 4.92 12.20
C GLY A 59 -15.39 3.61 11.66
N ASN A 60 -15.14 3.30 10.37
CA ASN A 60 -15.52 2.02 9.79
C ASN A 60 -14.46 0.96 10.14
N VAL A 61 -14.89 -0.28 10.22
CA VAL A 61 -13.96 -1.41 10.38
C VAL A 61 -13.03 -1.44 9.16
N ALA A 62 -11.73 -1.38 9.41
CA ALA A 62 -10.74 -1.51 8.36
C ALA A 62 -10.85 -2.90 7.75
N THR A 63 -11.45 -2.96 6.57
CA THR A 63 -11.78 -4.22 5.94
C THR A 63 -10.53 -4.97 5.50
N ARG A 64 -10.47 -6.23 5.88
CA ARG A 64 -9.50 -7.16 5.33
C ARG A 64 -9.85 -7.44 3.87
N PHE A 65 -9.00 -7.04 2.95
CA PHE A 65 -9.15 -7.45 1.55
C PHE A 65 -9.05 -8.98 1.46
N LYS A 66 -10.15 -9.64 1.17
CA LYS A 66 -10.21 -11.10 1.05
C LYS A 66 -9.33 -11.62 -0.10
N LYS A 67 -9.17 -10.78 -1.14
CA LYS A 67 -8.31 -11.05 -2.30
C LYS A 67 -7.45 -9.81 -2.60
N ARG A 68 -6.26 -10.03 -3.15
CA ARG A 68 -5.38 -8.93 -3.58
C ARG A 68 -6.03 -8.02 -4.65
N LEU A 69 -6.96 -8.57 -5.41
CA LEU A 69 -7.71 -7.86 -6.46
C LEU A 69 -8.83 -6.96 -5.95
N ASP A 70 -9.16 -7.01 -4.66
CA ASP A 70 -10.29 -6.26 -4.08
C ASP A 70 -9.93 -4.81 -3.69
N ALA A 71 -8.71 -4.35 -3.97
CA ALA A 71 -8.33 -2.96 -3.72
C ALA A 71 -9.03 -2.03 -4.72
N ASP A 72 -9.83 -1.08 -4.21
CA ASP A 72 -10.59 -0.12 -5.03
C ASP A 72 -9.68 0.86 -5.78
N ARG A 73 -8.52 1.15 -5.20
CA ARG A 73 -7.51 2.06 -5.74
C ARG A 73 -6.18 1.35 -5.84
N ILE A 74 -5.40 1.71 -6.83
CA ILE A 74 -4.00 1.26 -6.97
C ILE A 74 -3.10 2.42 -7.35
N ALA A 75 -1.83 2.29 -7.01
CA ALA A 75 -0.83 3.29 -7.34
C ALA A 75 -0.48 3.21 -8.84
N VAL A 76 -0.29 4.36 -9.45
CA VAL A 76 0.19 4.52 -10.83
C VAL A 76 1.43 5.40 -10.80
N VAL A 77 2.45 5.01 -11.51
CA VAL A 77 3.70 5.77 -11.65
C VAL A 77 3.68 6.52 -12.98
N ASP A 78 3.93 7.82 -12.92
CA ASP A 78 4.17 8.64 -14.11
C ASP A 78 5.63 8.44 -14.56
N PRO A 79 5.87 7.82 -15.73
CA PRO A 79 7.22 7.52 -16.19
C PRO A 79 8.02 8.78 -16.52
N ALA A 80 7.35 9.88 -16.89
CA ALA A 80 8.01 11.15 -17.21
C ALA A 80 8.61 11.83 -15.98
N ARG A 81 8.07 11.54 -14.80
CA ARG A 81 8.52 12.12 -13.52
C ARG A 81 9.38 11.15 -12.68
N CYS A 82 9.33 9.86 -12.99
CA CYS A 82 10.05 8.84 -12.24
C CYS A 82 11.55 8.92 -12.53
N THR A 83 12.35 8.94 -11.48
CA THR A 83 13.83 8.98 -11.54
C THR A 83 14.50 7.68 -11.10
N ALA A 84 13.74 6.60 -10.93
CA ALA A 84 14.23 5.31 -10.48
C ALA A 84 15.07 5.36 -9.18
N CYS A 85 14.58 6.07 -8.17
CA CYS A 85 15.30 6.31 -6.91
C CYS A 85 15.10 5.24 -5.82
N ASP A 86 14.42 4.13 -6.10
CA ASP A 86 14.16 2.95 -5.26
C ASP A 86 13.23 3.14 -4.05
N PHE A 87 13.11 4.31 -3.49
CA PHE A 87 12.37 4.55 -2.23
C PHE A 87 10.95 3.96 -2.19
N CYS A 88 10.23 3.97 -3.32
CA CYS A 88 8.89 3.40 -3.40
C CYS A 88 8.91 1.87 -3.40
N ILE A 89 9.98 1.25 -3.88
CA ILE A 89 10.18 -0.20 -3.88
C ILE A 89 10.46 -0.67 -2.45
N ASP A 90 11.43 -0.04 -1.79
CA ASP A 90 11.87 -0.39 -0.44
C ASP A 90 10.77 -0.24 0.61
N ILE A 91 9.90 0.79 0.46
CA ILE A 91 8.82 1.04 1.41
C ILE A 91 7.59 0.16 1.18
N CYS A 92 7.47 -0.52 0.04
CA CYS A 92 6.27 -1.29 -0.29
C CYS A 92 6.21 -2.61 0.47
N PRO A 93 5.31 -2.79 1.45
CA PRO A 93 5.26 -4.02 2.25
C PRO A 93 4.61 -5.20 1.51
N TYR A 94 4.16 -4.99 0.28
CA TYR A 94 3.50 -5.99 -0.55
C TYR A 94 4.34 -6.42 -1.75
N ASP A 95 5.58 -5.93 -1.86
CA ASP A 95 6.47 -6.16 -3.01
C ASP A 95 5.77 -5.87 -4.35
N ALA A 96 4.87 -4.87 -4.35
CA ALA A 96 4.02 -4.54 -5.49
C ALA A 96 4.69 -3.60 -6.49
N ILE A 97 5.91 -3.17 -6.27
CA ILE A 97 6.61 -2.21 -7.12
C ILE A 97 7.94 -2.80 -7.55
N SER A 98 8.19 -2.78 -8.85
CA SER A 98 9.43 -3.26 -9.44
C SER A 98 9.89 -2.33 -10.55
N TYR A 99 11.11 -2.51 -11.06
CA TYR A 99 11.58 -1.78 -12.21
C TYR A 99 11.12 -2.40 -13.51
N VAL A 100 10.77 -1.54 -14.45
CA VAL A 100 10.59 -1.89 -15.86
C VAL A 100 11.42 -0.96 -16.73
N LYS A 101 11.90 -1.48 -17.84
CA LYS A 101 12.54 -0.67 -18.89
C LYS A 101 11.48 -0.05 -19.77
N VAL A 102 11.60 1.24 -20.02
CA VAL A 102 10.69 1.97 -20.91
C VAL A 102 11.42 2.27 -22.22
N ASP A 103 10.71 2.10 -23.32
CA ASP A 103 11.17 2.35 -24.69
C ASP A 103 12.54 1.74 -25.04
N ASP A 104 13.52 2.54 -25.39
CA ASP A 104 14.83 2.09 -25.88
C ASP A 104 15.69 1.35 -24.84
N GLY A 105 15.14 1.04 -23.68
CA GLY A 105 15.81 0.28 -22.61
C GLY A 105 16.93 1.06 -21.90
N PHE A 106 16.99 2.37 -22.12
CA PHE A 106 18.02 3.23 -21.52
C PHE A 106 17.67 3.62 -20.06
N PHE A 107 16.40 3.81 -19.78
CA PHE A 107 15.93 4.22 -18.47
C PHE A 107 15.04 3.17 -17.83
N ASN A 108 15.24 2.96 -16.53
CA ASN A 108 14.30 2.20 -15.72
C ASN A 108 13.29 3.16 -15.08
N VAL A 109 12.06 2.72 -14.96
CA VAL A 109 11.03 3.38 -14.16
C VAL A 109 10.38 2.38 -13.22
N ALA A 110 9.87 2.85 -12.11
CA ALA A 110 9.08 2.01 -11.23
C ALA A 110 7.74 1.67 -11.90
N SER A 111 7.33 0.42 -11.80
CA SER A 111 6.02 -0.08 -12.24
C SER A 111 5.33 -0.81 -11.11
N VAL A 112 4.02 -0.67 -11.04
CA VAL A 112 3.20 -1.25 -9.97
C VAL A 112 2.51 -2.50 -10.49
N ASP A 113 2.62 -3.61 -9.77
CA ASP A 113 1.81 -4.80 -10.02
C ASP A 113 0.40 -4.59 -9.47
N PRO A 114 -0.63 -4.48 -10.34
CA PRO A 114 -1.99 -4.25 -9.91
C PRO A 114 -2.58 -5.40 -9.09
N ALA A 115 -2.03 -6.62 -9.22
CA ALA A 115 -2.49 -7.76 -8.45
C ALA A 115 -1.94 -7.75 -7.02
N ALA A 116 -0.76 -7.20 -6.82
CA ALA A 116 -0.11 -7.09 -5.51
C ALA A 116 -0.48 -5.81 -4.76
N CYS A 117 -0.68 -4.69 -5.48
CA CYS A 117 -0.96 -3.38 -4.89
C CYS A 117 -2.26 -3.37 -4.09
N LYS A 118 -2.22 -2.78 -2.88
CA LYS A 118 -3.35 -2.64 -1.95
C LYS A 118 -3.92 -1.22 -1.87
N GLY A 119 -3.35 -0.26 -2.61
CA GLY A 119 -3.82 1.11 -2.62
C GLY A 119 -3.65 1.84 -1.30
N CYS A 120 -2.60 1.53 -0.53
CA CYS A 120 -2.31 2.24 0.73
C CYS A 120 -2.02 3.72 0.48
N ASP A 121 -2.62 4.58 1.30
CA ASP A 121 -2.72 6.01 1.02
C ASP A 121 -1.41 6.79 1.07
N LYS A 122 -0.41 6.35 1.83
CA LYS A 122 0.72 7.23 2.16
C LYS A 122 2.11 6.64 1.97
N LEU A 123 2.28 5.36 1.73
CA LEU A 123 3.63 4.79 1.68
C LEU A 123 4.40 5.22 0.43
N CYS A 124 4.16 4.58 -0.70
CA CYS A 124 4.89 4.89 -1.93
C CYS A 124 4.59 6.31 -2.46
N VAL A 125 3.38 6.83 -2.23
CA VAL A 125 3.00 8.19 -2.64
C VAL A 125 3.77 9.23 -1.84
N SER A 126 3.83 9.09 -0.50
CA SER A 126 4.46 10.09 0.37
C SER A 126 5.99 10.08 0.28
N VAL A 127 6.59 8.94 -0.01
CA VAL A 127 8.06 8.82 -0.12
C VAL A 127 8.58 9.31 -1.48
N CYS A 128 7.70 9.46 -2.47
CA CYS A 128 8.10 9.88 -3.82
C CYS A 128 8.42 11.37 -3.88
N ILE A 129 9.70 11.71 -3.80
CA ILE A 129 10.20 13.11 -3.85
C ILE A 129 9.88 13.82 -5.18
N LYS A 130 9.56 13.09 -6.24
CA LYS A 130 9.18 13.61 -7.55
C LYS A 130 7.68 13.68 -7.75
N GLU A 131 6.89 13.28 -6.75
CA GLU A 131 5.42 13.19 -6.87
C GLU A 131 4.96 12.42 -8.12
N ALA A 132 5.76 11.43 -8.51
CA ALA A 132 5.51 10.61 -9.70
C ALA A 132 4.45 9.54 -9.46
N ILE A 133 4.05 9.29 -8.21
CA ILE A 133 3.12 8.23 -7.84
C ILE A 133 1.82 8.83 -7.36
N GLN A 134 0.72 8.39 -7.96
CA GLN A 134 -0.63 8.80 -7.56
C GLN A 134 -1.54 7.58 -7.44
N LEU A 135 -2.55 7.68 -6.56
CA LEU A 135 -3.58 6.66 -6.42
C LEU A 135 -4.74 6.98 -7.37
N HIS A 136 -5.12 6.01 -8.16
CA HIS A 136 -6.27 6.10 -9.06
C HIS A 136 -7.26 4.98 -8.76
N PRO A 137 -8.56 5.18 -9.05
CA PRO A 137 -9.52 4.08 -9.09
C PRO A 137 -8.99 2.94 -9.95
N ARG A 138 -9.18 1.71 -9.53
CA ARG A 138 -8.57 0.53 -10.17
C ARG A 138 -8.80 0.46 -11.68
N ALA A 139 -10.02 0.77 -12.13
CA ALA A 139 -10.34 0.73 -13.57
C ALA A 139 -9.51 1.74 -14.37
N GLU A 140 -9.39 2.98 -13.89
CA GLU A 140 -8.61 4.04 -14.50
C GLU A 140 -7.10 3.78 -14.43
N ALA A 141 -6.64 3.24 -13.29
CA ALA A 141 -5.25 2.91 -13.08
C ALA A 141 -4.73 1.88 -14.06
N LEU A 142 -5.52 0.84 -14.37
CA LEU A 142 -5.14 -0.20 -15.32
C LEU A 142 -4.93 0.33 -16.76
N GLU A 143 -5.59 1.43 -17.11
CA GLU A 143 -5.40 2.09 -18.41
C GLU A 143 -4.12 2.97 -18.43
N LYS A 144 -3.76 3.55 -17.28
CA LYS A 144 -2.63 4.48 -17.14
C LYS A 144 -1.30 3.82 -16.78
N MET A 145 -1.31 2.56 -16.37
CA MET A 145 -0.09 1.89 -15.91
C MET A 145 0.95 1.73 -17.02
N VAL A 146 2.19 2.04 -16.66
CA VAL A 146 3.35 1.74 -17.50
C VAL A 146 3.49 0.23 -17.62
N ARG A 147 3.49 -0.25 -18.85
CA ARG A 147 3.73 -1.66 -19.17
C ARG A 147 5.14 -1.84 -19.72
N PRO A 148 5.82 -2.93 -19.39
CA PRO A 148 7.07 -3.25 -20.07
C PRO A 148 6.82 -3.41 -21.57
N ALA A 149 7.76 -2.96 -22.37
CA ALA A 149 7.68 -3.07 -23.83
C ALA A 149 7.50 -4.54 -24.24
N GLY A 150 6.35 -4.88 -24.79
CA GLY A 150 6.09 -6.23 -25.35
C GLY A 150 5.07 -7.10 -24.60
N GLU A 151 4.51 -6.68 -23.48
CA GLU A 151 3.43 -7.46 -22.84
C GLU A 151 2.05 -7.20 -23.46
N PRO A 152 1.31 -8.28 -23.82
CA PRO A 152 -0.03 -8.14 -24.37
C PRO A 152 -1.03 -7.66 -23.31
N VAL A 153 -1.98 -6.83 -23.74
CA VAL A 153 -3.10 -6.37 -22.92
C VAL A 153 -3.92 -7.58 -22.46
N PRO A 154 -4.12 -7.81 -21.14
CA PRO A 154 -5.04 -8.85 -20.70
C PRO A 154 -6.43 -8.52 -21.23
N ALA A 155 -7.05 -9.49 -21.93
CA ALA A 155 -8.43 -9.37 -22.41
C ALA A 155 -9.38 -9.16 -21.21
N LYS A 156 -10.39 -8.31 -21.40
CA LYS A 156 -11.45 -7.98 -20.41
C LYS A 156 -12.24 -9.22 -19.99
#